data_b75fbb6a634a16f6c5b52782d51ee1ad
#
_entry.id   b75fbb6a634a16f6c5b52782d51ee1ad
#
_cell.length_a   1.000
_cell.length_b   1.000
_cell.length_c   1.000
_cell.angle_alpha   90.00
_cell.angle_beta   90.00
_cell.angle_gamma   90.00
#
_symmetry.space_group_name_H-M   'P 1'
#
loop_
_entity.id
_entity.type
_entity.pdbx_description
1 polymer ?
#
loop_
_entity_poly.entity_id
_entity_poly.type
_entity_poly.pdbx_seq_one_letter_code
_entity_poly.pdbx_strand_id
1 'polypeptide(L)'
;MNRNTPLTAHPLHGVRHRVWSAQQLRAEGVSAAQAASQCLPGGPWQQLLPGVFLLHPGPPTDQERVHGALLYAGRPPASARRAGPAPAGPEYGEAMVTGLAALALYGFEAAPPVVALHRVDVLVPRTRRLRSTRFVQVVRAAVPPRPQTRLGMPLAPVERALADAVASLTDAPTVRRLLTEAVRAGYCEPAAVVRELSAAKLLGRAHVVDAVEELLAEGRAVAEDRLYEMVRRHGLPEPLWNVDLCLPGGACLGAVDAYWPEQALAVEIGAPAPREGGTADREHLERLGVTVVRVTPGRLREAMAQQAVVVRTAMAAAEDREPAAYVVVLPR
;
A
#
# COMPACT_ATOMS: atom_id res chain seq x y z
N MET A 1 30.26 21.80 -29.52
CA MET A 1 30.49 22.00 -28.10
C MET A 1 30.27 20.66 -27.36
N ASN A 2 31.36 20.05 -26.94
CA ASN A 2 31.36 18.77 -26.23
C ASN A 2 30.80 18.97 -24.81
N ARG A 3 29.61 18.40 -24.54
CA ARG A 3 29.08 18.33 -23.19
C ARG A 3 29.38 16.96 -22.61
N ASN A 4 30.62 16.70 -22.30
CA ASN A 4 31.05 15.57 -21.49
C ASN A 4 31.43 16.10 -20.10
N THR A 5 30.44 16.22 -19.22
CA THR A 5 30.70 16.49 -17.79
C THR A 5 30.13 15.31 -17.02
N PRO A 6 30.91 14.59 -16.21
CA PRO A 6 30.41 13.50 -15.38
C PRO A 6 29.63 14.09 -14.23
N LEU A 7 28.31 13.83 -14.22
CA LEU A 7 27.39 14.19 -13.12
C LEU A 7 27.35 13.09 -12.09
N THR A 8 27.79 13.43 -10.90
CA THR A 8 27.70 12.64 -9.67
C THR A 8 26.25 12.39 -9.28
N ALA A 9 25.90 11.20 -9.12
CA ALA A 9 24.71 10.47 -9.33
C ALA A 9 23.70 10.54 -8.19
N HIS A 10 22.52 11.00 -8.51
CA HIS A 10 21.28 10.39 -8.05
C HIS A 10 20.86 9.42 -9.18
N PRO A 11 20.47 8.15 -8.92
CA PRO A 11 20.22 7.16 -9.97
C PRO A 11 19.20 7.58 -11.02
N LEU A 12 18.31 8.52 -10.68
CA LEU A 12 17.35 9.12 -11.62
C LEU A 12 17.91 10.22 -12.50
N HIS A 13 19.01 10.89 -12.12
CA HIS A 13 19.58 11.92 -12.97
C HIS A 13 20.03 11.36 -14.32
N GLY A 14 20.65 10.19 -14.33
CA GLY A 14 21.08 9.52 -15.56
C GLY A 14 19.91 9.10 -16.46
N VAL A 15 18.80 8.63 -15.88
CA VAL A 15 17.62 8.17 -16.63
C VAL A 15 16.85 9.34 -17.23
N ARG A 16 16.67 10.43 -16.50
CA ARG A 16 16.01 11.66 -16.99
C ARG A 16 16.72 12.31 -18.16
N HIS A 17 18.02 12.15 -18.26
CA HIS A 17 18.79 12.64 -19.40
C HIS A 17 18.73 11.73 -20.63
N ARG A 18 18.28 10.48 -20.49
CA ARG A 18 18.26 9.50 -21.56
C ARG A 18 16.89 9.20 -22.14
N VAL A 19 15.81 9.46 -21.40
CA VAL A 19 14.44 9.25 -21.86
C VAL A 19 13.69 10.56 -21.82
N TRP A 20 13.24 11.02 -22.97
CA TRP A 20 12.57 12.31 -23.12
C TRP A 20 11.23 12.18 -23.83
N SER A 21 10.27 12.98 -23.38
CA SER A 21 9.02 13.16 -24.11
C SER A 21 9.21 14.11 -25.31
N ALA A 22 8.34 14.00 -26.31
CA ALA A 22 8.30 14.94 -27.43
C ALA A 22 8.09 16.39 -26.98
N GLN A 23 7.53 16.65 -25.80
CA GLN A 23 7.36 17.97 -25.24
C GLN A 23 8.69 18.53 -24.73
N GLN A 24 9.45 17.71 -23.99
CA GLN A 24 10.80 18.08 -23.53
C GLN A 24 11.74 18.32 -24.68
N LEU A 25 11.73 17.43 -25.70
CA LEU A 25 12.55 17.64 -26.93
C LEU A 25 12.21 18.96 -27.60
N ARG A 26 10.94 19.32 -27.72
CA ARG A 26 10.53 20.62 -28.31
C ARG A 26 10.96 21.82 -27.46
N ALA A 27 10.94 21.71 -26.16
CA ALA A 27 11.41 22.77 -25.26
C ALA A 27 12.92 23.03 -25.44
N GLU A 28 13.70 22.02 -25.82
CA GLU A 28 15.12 22.11 -26.16
C GLU A 28 15.37 22.42 -27.66
N GLY A 29 14.33 22.79 -28.40
CA GLY A 29 14.45 23.19 -29.80
C GLY A 29 14.49 22.03 -30.80
N VAL A 30 14.29 20.79 -30.39
CA VAL A 30 14.30 19.64 -31.30
C VAL A 30 12.90 19.45 -31.91
N SER A 31 12.79 19.57 -33.21
CA SER A 31 11.55 19.38 -33.97
C SER A 31 11.15 17.90 -34.04
N ALA A 32 9.86 17.63 -34.28
CA ALA A 32 9.38 16.26 -34.46
C ALA A 32 10.06 15.52 -35.64
N ALA A 33 10.37 16.24 -36.72
CA ALA A 33 11.08 15.69 -37.86
C ALA A 33 12.54 15.32 -37.51
N GLN A 34 13.22 16.16 -36.75
CA GLN A 34 14.58 15.87 -36.27
C GLN A 34 14.55 14.64 -35.30
N ALA A 35 13.62 14.60 -34.36
CA ALA A 35 13.49 13.45 -33.45
C ALA A 35 13.20 12.14 -34.25
N ALA A 36 12.36 12.22 -35.29
CA ALA A 36 12.07 11.06 -36.14
C ALA A 36 13.29 10.60 -36.92
N SER A 37 14.07 11.54 -37.48
CA SER A 37 15.30 11.22 -38.24
C SER A 37 16.37 10.56 -37.37
N GLN A 38 16.48 10.96 -36.08
CA GLN A 38 17.41 10.35 -35.13
C GLN A 38 17.00 8.90 -34.76
N CYS A 39 15.75 8.54 -34.97
CA CYS A 39 15.21 7.19 -34.67
C CYS A 39 15.17 6.27 -35.90
N LEU A 40 15.76 6.64 -37.03
CA LEU A 40 15.89 5.75 -38.19
C LEU A 40 16.78 4.53 -37.86
N PRO A 41 16.64 3.42 -38.60
CA PRO A 41 17.52 2.25 -38.43
C PRO A 41 19.00 2.65 -38.46
N GLY A 42 19.75 2.29 -37.44
CA GLY A 42 21.16 2.69 -37.26
C GLY A 42 21.36 4.09 -36.66
N GLY A 43 20.29 4.81 -36.35
CA GLY A 43 20.37 6.13 -35.71
C GLY A 43 20.70 6.04 -34.20
N PRO A 44 21.10 7.18 -33.61
CA PRO A 44 21.52 7.21 -32.20
C PRO A 44 20.38 7.13 -31.19
N TRP A 45 19.12 7.31 -31.62
CA TRP A 45 17.94 7.29 -30.73
C TRP A 45 16.98 6.18 -31.09
N GLN A 46 16.06 5.90 -30.17
CA GLN A 46 14.95 4.98 -30.35
C GLN A 46 13.62 5.62 -29.91
N GLN A 47 12.57 5.37 -30.64
CA GLN A 47 11.22 5.66 -30.17
C GLN A 47 10.76 4.54 -29.23
N LEU A 48 10.88 4.78 -27.91
CA LEU A 48 10.50 3.82 -26.86
C LEU A 48 8.99 3.59 -26.82
N LEU A 49 8.22 4.69 -26.83
CA LEU A 49 6.76 4.73 -26.84
C LEU A 49 6.27 5.87 -27.73
N PRO A 50 5.00 5.92 -28.15
CA PRO A 50 4.49 7.04 -28.93
C PRO A 50 4.71 8.39 -28.23
N GLY A 51 5.62 9.21 -28.77
CA GLY A 51 6.02 10.52 -28.23
C GLY A 51 6.97 10.46 -27.03
N VAL A 52 7.64 9.32 -26.81
CA VAL A 52 8.72 9.15 -25.82
C VAL A 52 9.92 8.53 -26.53
N PHE A 53 11.07 9.12 -26.34
CA PHE A 53 12.32 8.81 -27.03
C PHE A 53 13.40 8.39 -26.04
N LEU A 54 14.14 7.36 -26.40
CA LEU A 54 15.33 6.91 -25.72
C LEU A 54 16.55 7.44 -26.50
N LEU A 55 17.38 8.22 -25.84
CA LEU A 55 18.47 8.98 -26.48
C LEU A 55 19.77 8.16 -26.61
N HIS A 56 19.65 6.86 -26.78
CA HIS A 56 20.75 5.95 -27.08
C HIS A 56 20.26 4.72 -27.88
N PRO A 57 21.15 4.01 -28.60
CA PRO A 57 20.76 2.88 -29.44
C PRO A 57 20.65 1.54 -28.67
N GLY A 58 21.10 1.48 -27.40
CA GLY A 58 21.07 0.27 -26.59
C GLY A 58 19.66 -0.11 -26.08
N PRO A 59 19.48 -1.32 -25.56
CA PRO A 59 18.21 -1.73 -24.95
C PRO A 59 17.88 -0.81 -23.75
N PRO A 60 16.57 -0.52 -23.52
CA PRO A 60 16.17 0.29 -22.38
C PRO A 60 16.39 -0.46 -21.08
N THR A 61 16.92 0.23 -20.08
CA THR A 61 17.00 -0.27 -18.71
C THR A 61 15.61 -0.27 -18.07
N ASP A 62 15.45 -0.97 -16.92
CA ASP A 62 14.21 -1.01 -16.17
C ASP A 62 13.71 0.36 -15.76
N GLN A 63 14.63 1.20 -15.26
CA GLN A 63 14.32 2.56 -14.87
C GLN A 63 13.89 3.41 -16.08
N GLU A 64 14.52 3.23 -17.22
CA GLU A 64 14.16 3.92 -18.48
C GLU A 64 12.79 3.45 -18.99
N ARG A 65 12.45 2.17 -18.83
CA ARG A 65 11.12 1.64 -19.16
C ARG A 65 10.05 2.26 -18.28
N VAL A 66 10.27 2.27 -16.95
CA VAL A 66 9.31 2.85 -15.99
C VAL A 66 9.17 4.37 -16.21
N HIS A 67 10.27 5.09 -16.34
CA HIS A 67 10.26 6.52 -16.61
C HIS A 67 9.56 6.83 -17.93
N GLY A 68 9.86 6.07 -18.98
CA GLY A 68 9.20 6.21 -20.28
C GLY A 68 7.70 5.94 -20.20
N ALA A 69 7.27 4.95 -19.42
CA ALA A 69 5.86 4.66 -19.20
C ALA A 69 5.13 5.82 -18.51
N LEU A 70 5.76 6.43 -17.49
CA LEU A 70 5.24 7.61 -16.81
C LEU A 70 5.18 8.84 -17.73
N LEU A 71 6.21 9.12 -18.52
CA LEU A 71 6.20 10.21 -19.50
C LEU A 71 5.12 10.01 -20.58
N TYR A 72 4.92 8.76 -21.01
CA TYR A 72 3.84 8.42 -21.95
C TYR A 72 2.47 8.69 -21.34
N ALA A 73 2.24 8.26 -20.10
CA ALA A 73 0.96 8.40 -19.41
C ALA A 73 0.69 9.83 -18.92
N GLY A 74 1.73 10.55 -18.50
CA GLY A 74 1.65 11.92 -18.00
C GLY A 74 1.46 13.00 -19.09
N ARG A 75 1.64 12.66 -20.37
CA ARG A 75 1.51 13.63 -21.47
C ARG A 75 0.17 14.38 -21.43
N PRO A 76 0.14 15.70 -21.66
CA PRO A 76 -1.09 16.46 -21.63
C PRO A 76 -2.10 15.94 -22.67
N PRO A 77 -3.42 16.04 -22.43
CA PRO A 77 -4.44 15.65 -23.39
C PRO A 77 -4.35 16.49 -24.68
N ALA A 78 -4.83 15.91 -25.78
CA ALA A 78 -4.74 16.58 -27.10
C ALA A 78 -5.44 17.95 -27.13
N SER A 79 -6.50 18.15 -26.35
CA SER A 79 -7.19 19.42 -26.17
C SER A 79 -6.32 20.50 -25.53
N ALA A 80 -5.55 20.15 -24.51
CA ALA A 80 -4.63 21.08 -23.84
C ALA A 80 -3.43 21.46 -24.71
N ARG A 81 -3.04 20.62 -25.67
CA ARG A 81 -1.92 20.92 -26.60
C ARG A 81 -2.22 22.03 -27.60
N ARG A 82 -3.52 22.32 -27.84
CA ARG A 82 -3.96 23.41 -28.74
C ARG A 82 -4.04 24.77 -28.04
N ALA A 83 -3.97 24.81 -26.71
CA ALA A 83 -4.13 26.02 -25.90
C ALA A 83 -2.83 26.79 -25.62
N GLY A 84 -1.71 26.46 -26.31
CA GLY A 84 -0.42 27.11 -26.12
C GLY A 84 0.48 26.41 -25.07
N PRO A 85 1.67 26.95 -24.77
CA PRO A 85 2.58 26.38 -23.80
C PRO A 85 1.91 26.39 -22.42
N ALA A 86 1.52 25.20 -21.93
CA ALA A 86 1.01 25.05 -20.58
C ALA A 86 2.11 25.38 -19.56
N PRO A 87 1.78 26.03 -18.43
CA PRO A 87 2.73 26.19 -17.33
C PRO A 87 3.32 24.82 -16.96
N ALA A 88 4.58 24.80 -16.56
CA ALA A 88 5.30 23.58 -16.18
C ALA A 88 4.55 22.87 -15.05
N GLY A 89 3.65 21.96 -15.41
CA GLY A 89 2.99 21.03 -14.48
C GLY A 89 3.96 19.93 -14.05
N PRO A 90 3.58 19.09 -13.09
CA PRO A 90 4.41 17.98 -12.67
C PRO A 90 4.79 17.10 -13.88
N GLU A 91 6.04 16.67 -13.93
CA GLU A 91 6.66 15.94 -15.06
C GLU A 91 5.79 14.76 -15.57
N TYR A 92 5.11 14.07 -14.67
CA TYR A 92 4.26 12.91 -14.97
C TYR A 92 2.76 13.20 -14.90
N GLY A 93 2.36 14.47 -14.70
CA GLY A 93 0.96 14.83 -14.49
C GLY A 93 0.36 14.04 -13.31
N GLU A 94 -0.79 13.43 -13.55
CA GLU A 94 -1.48 12.58 -12.55
C GLU A 94 -1.21 11.06 -12.74
N ALA A 95 -0.22 10.70 -13.57
CA ALA A 95 0.13 9.31 -13.81
C ALA A 95 1.03 8.77 -12.69
N MET A 96 0.81 7.52 -12.30
CA MET A 96 1.63 6.81 -11.32
C MET A 96 1.80 5.35 -11.71
N VAL A 97 2.92 4.75 -11.34
CA VAL A 97 3.15 3.31 -11.54
C VAL A 97 2.27 2.53 -10.57
N THR A 98 1.68 1.41 -11.02
CA THR A 98 0.85 0.52 -10.19
C THR A 98 1.14 -0.94 -10.47
N GLY A 99 0.39 -1.85 -9.84
CA GLY A 99 0.51 -3.28 -10.04
C GLY A 99 1.89 -3.84 -9.66
N LEU A 100 2.28 -4.92 -10.31
CA LEU A 100 3.55 -5.63 -10.00
C LEU A 100 4.78 -4.73 -10.13
N ALA A 101 4.79 -3.79 -11.08
CA ALA A 101 5.91 -2.88 -11.25
C ALA A 101 6.06 -1.93 -10.04
N ALA A 102 4.97 -1.44 -9.48
CA ALA A 102 5.02 -0.63 -8.26
C ALA A 102 5.46 -1.46 -7.06
N LEU A 103 4.95 -2.69 -6.89
CA LEU A 103 5.34 -3.58 -5.79
C LEU A 103 6.83 -3.92 -5.85
N ALA A 104 7.38 -4.21 -7.04
CA ALA A 104 8.82 -4.40 -7.22
C ALA A 104 9.63 -3.16 -6.81
N LEU A 105 9.15 -1.95 -7.14
CA LEU A 105 9.79 -0.69 -6.76
C LEU A 105 9.64 -0.36 -5.25
N TYR A 106 8.63 -0.90 -4.58
CA TYR A 106 8.52 -0.88 -3.12
C TYR A 106 9.49 -1.86 -2.44
N GLY A 107 10.00 -2.84 -3.17
CA GLY A 107 10.94 -3.85 -2.67
C GLY A 107 10.27 -5.17 -2.25
N PHE A 108 9.08 -5.48 -2.76
CA PHE A 108 8.42 -6.76 -2.52
C PHE A 108 9.25 -7.92 -3.11
N GLU A 109 9.58 -8.90 -2.27
CA GLU A 109 10.29 -10.12 -2.69
C GLU A 109 9.39 -11.06 -3.52
N ALA A 110 8.08 -11.07 -3.20
CA ALA A 110 7.10 -11.85 -3.95
C ALA A 110 6.78 -11.27 -5.34
N ALA A 111 7.13 -9.99 -5.60
CA ALA A 111 6.96 -9.37 -6.90
C ALA A 111 8.17 -9.69 -7.80
N PRO A 112 7.96 -10.09 -9.07
CA PRO A 112 9.06 -10.22 -10.02
C PRO A 112 9.80 -8.89 -10.17
N PRO A 113 11.15 -8.91 -10.31
CA PRO A 113 11.91 -7.70 -10.57
C PRO A 113 11.44 -7.04 -11.87
N VAL A 114 11.55 -5.70 -11.96
CA VAL A 114 11.01 -4.94 -13.10
C VAL A 114 11.55 -5.45 -14.44
N VAL A 115 12.81 -5.93 -14.48
CA VAL A 115 13.42 -6.53 -15.68
C VAL A 115 12.65 -7.73 -16.22
N ALA A 116 12.07 -8.53 -15.32
CA ALA A 116 11.31 -9.71 -15.69
C ALA A 116 9.86 -9.40 -16.10
N LEU A 117 9.40 -8.17 -15.89
CA LEU A 117 8.04 -7.77 -16.23
C LEU A 117 7.94 -7.42 -17.72
N HIS A 118 7.08 -8.13 -18.44
CA HIS A 118 6.79 -7.83 -19.85
C HIS A 118 6.04 -6.50 -20.01
N ARG A 119 5.33 -6.05 -18.96
CA ARG A 119 4.55 -4.83 -18.98
C ARG A 119 4.75 -4.01 -17.70
N VAL A 120 4.56 -2.70 -17.83
CA VAL A 120 4.52 -1.73 -16.75
C VAL A 120 3.10 -1.17 -16.68
N ASP A 121 2.42 -1.40 -15.56
CA ASP A 121 1.08 -0.90 -15.33
C ASP A 121 1.15 0.55 -14.83
N VAL A 122 0.40 1.46 -15.47
CA VAL A 122 0.37 2.88 -15.10
C VAL A 122 -1.08 3.31 -14.83
N LEU A 123 -1.32 3.78 -13.62
CA LEU A 123 -2.61 4.29 -13.18
C LEU A 123 -2.80 5.74 -13.62
N VAL A 124 -3.95 6.02 -14.21
CA VAL A 124 -4.34 7.36 -14.66
C VAL A 124 -5.81 7.65 -14.31
N PRO A 125 -6.23 8.92 -14.25
CA PRO A 125 -7.64 9.27 -14.13
C PRO A 125 -8.48 8.67 -15.26
N ARG A 126 -9.72 8.28 -14.96
CA ARG A 126 -10.67 7.69 -15.92
C ARG A 126 -10.95 8.62 -17.13
N THR A 127 -10.86 9.91 -16.92
CA THR A 127 -11.05 10.94 -17.96
C THR A 127 -9.97 10.90 -19.05
N ARG A 128 -8.84 10.25 -18.78
CA ARG A 128 -7.71 10.16 -19.72
C ARG A 128 -7.99 9.19 -20.85
N ARG A 129 -8.07 9.70 -22.08
CA ARG A 129 -8.20 8.92 -23.32
C ARG A 129 -6.84 8.42 -23.80
N LEU A 130 -6.20 7.54 -23.02
CA LEU A 130 -4.91 6.94 -23.29
C LEU A 130 -5.09 5.46 -23.61
N ARG A 131 -4.36 4.91 -24.59
CA ARG A 131 -4.40 3.48 -24.92
C ARG A 131 -3.16 2.79 -24.38
N SER A 132 -3.33 1.55 -23.93
CA SER A 132 -2.19 0.66 -23.67
C SER A 132 -1.40 0.44 -24.95
N THR A 133 -0.09 0.40 -24.87
CA THR A 133 0.77 0.25 -26.05
C THR A 133 2.11 -0.37 -25.65
N ARG A 134 2.66 -1.22 -26.51
CA ARG A 134 3.91 -1.93 -26.24
C ARG A 134 3.89 -2.56 -24.84
N PHE A 135 4.86 -2.22 -24.02
CA PHE A 135 4.98 -2.70 -22.65
C PHE A 135 4.18 -1.88 -21.61
N VAL A 136 3.45 -0.85 -22.01
CA VAL A 136 2.66 -0.02 -21.09
C VAL A 136 1.21 -0.46 -21.08
N GLN A 137 0.71 -0.82 -19.90
CA GLN A 137 -0.68 -1.10 -19.63
C GLN A 137 -1.31 0.08 -18.88
N VAL A 138 -2.39 0.63 -19.40
CA VAL A 138 -3.10 1.76 -18.78
C VAL A 138 -4.22 1.25 -17.89
N VAL A 139 -4.09 1.46 -16.60
CA VAL A 139 -5.12 1.24 -15.58
C VAL A 139 -5.84 2.55 -15.30
N ARG A 140 -7.16 2.51 -15.10
CA ARG A 140 -7.97 3.71 -14.90
C ARG A 140 -8.65 3.69 -13.55
N ALA A 141 -8.55 4.81 -12.81
CA ALA A 141 -9.31 5.04 -11.59
C ALA A 141 -10.30 6.18 -11.76
N ALA A 142 -11.49 6.05 -11.17
CA ALA A 142 -12.46 7.14 -11.10
C ALA A 142 -11.89 8.29 -10.28
N VAL A 143 -11.34 7.97 -9.12
CA VAL A 143 -10.61 8.87 -8.24
C VAL A 143 -9.21 8.26 -8.02
N PRO A 144 -8.16 8.81 -8.65
CA PRO A 144 -6.80 8.34 -8.40
C PRO A 144 -6.40 8.63 -6.95
N PRO A 145 -5.71 7.69 -6.28
CA PRO A 145 -5.17 7.93 -4.95
C PRO A 145 -4.03 8.96 -5.01
N ARG A 146 -3.63 9.46 -3.85
CA ARG A 146 -2.42 10.29 -3.75
C ARG A 146 -1.19 9.43 -4.00
N PRO A 147 -0.30 9.80 -4.93
CA PRO A 147 0.89 9.02 -5.21
C PRO A 147 1.89 9.09 -4.04
N GLN A 148 2.60 8.00 -3.82
CA GLN A 148 3.79 7.97 -2.98
C GLN A 148 5.01 8.11 -3.88
N THR A 149 5.96 8.95 -3.49
CA THR A 149 7.19 9.14 -4.27
C THR A 149 8.26 8.17 -3.79
N ARG A 150 8.72 7.30 -4.69
CA ARG A 150 9.86 6.41 -4.48
C ARG A 150 10.84 6.53 -5.64
N LEU A 151 12.12 6.63 -5.33
CA LEU A 151 13.16 6.84 -6.35
C LEU A 151 12.86 8.03 -7.30
N GLY A 152 12.13 9.06 -6.80
CA GLY A 152 11.68 10.22 -7.57
C GLY A 152 10.57 9.95 -8.58
N MET A 153 9.96 8.77 -8.55
CA MET A 153 8.83 8.38 -9.40
C MET A 153 7.53 8.28 -8.57
N PRO A 154 6.38 8.70 -9.10
CA PRO A 154 5.09 8.54 -8.46
C PRO A 154 4.61 7.09 -8.58
N LEU A 155 4.34 6.45 -7.43
CA LEU A 155 3.77 5.12 -7.32
C LEU A 155 2.39 5.19 -6.66
N ALA A 156 1.49 4.31 -7.07
CA ALA A 156 0.24 4.10 -6.36
C ALA A 156 0.53 3.57 -4.95
N PRO A 157 -0.26 3.93 -3.92
CA PRO A 157 -0.14 3.35 -2.58
C PRO A 157 -0.14 1.82 -2.64
N VAL A 158 0.52 1.17 -1.69
CA VAL A 158 0.76 -0.28 -1.72
C VAL A 158 -0.55 -1.07 -1.83
N GLU A 159 -1.57 -0.71 -1.05
CA GLU A 159 -2.88 -1.36 -1.08
C GLU A 159 -3.55 -1.27 -2.46
N ARG A 160 -3.39 -0.14 -3.14
CA ARG A 160 -3.89 0.03 -4.50
C ARG A 160 -3.06 -0.75 -5.51
N ALA A 161 -1.74 -0.71 -5.41
CA ALA A 161 -0.85 -1.47 -6.27
C ALA A 161 -1.09 -2.98 -6.16
N LEU A 162 -1.37 -3.48 -4.94
CA LEU A 162 -1.78 -4.87 -4.69
C LEU A 162 -3.08 -5.21 -5.41
N ALA A 163 -4.12 -4.40 -5.28
CA ALA A 163 -5.40 -4.65 -5.95
C ALA A 163 -5.23 -4.71 -7.47
N ASP A 164 -4.46 -3.78 -8.06
CA ASP A 164 -4.18 -3.75 -9.50
C ASP A 164 -3.32 -4.97 -9.94
N ALA A 165 -2.38 -5.43 -9.12
CA ALA A 165 -1.61 -6.64 -9.37
C ALA A 165 -2.50 -7.89 -9.33
N VAL A 166 -3.29 -8.06 -8.26
CA VAL A 166 -4.23 -9.18 -8.07
C VAL A 166 -5.27 -9.24 -9.19
N ALA A 167 -5.72 -8.09 -9.70
CA ALA A 167 -6.65 -8.03 -10.83
C ALA A 167 -6.11 -8.75 -12.08
N SER A 168 -4.80 -8.79 -12.25
CA SER A 168 -4.11 -9.38 -13.40
C SER A 168 -3.54 -10.77 -13.16
N LEU A 169 -3.50 -11.22 -11.91
CA LEU A 169 -2.94 -12.51 -11.52
C LEU A 169 -4.04 -13.57 -11.42
N THR A 170 -3.70 -14.79 -11.84
CA THR A 170 -4.54 -15.99 -11.68
C THR A 170 -3.87 -17.04 -10.80
N ASP A 171 -2.58 -16.87 -10.51
CA ASP A 171 -1.78 -17.77 -9.69
C ASP A 171 -2.03 -17.50 -8.21
N ALA A 172 -2.79 -18.39 -7.55
CA ALA A 172 -3.16 -18.27 -6.14
C ALA A 172 -1.95 -18.16 -5.19
N PRO A 173 -0.88 -18.98 -5.34
CA PRO A 173 0.31 -18.88 -4.50
C PRO A 173 0.99 -17.50 -4.57
N THR A 174 1.07 -16.89 -5.74
CA THR A 174 1.67 -15.56 -5.91
C THR A 174 0.79 -14.47 -5.28
N VAL A 175 -0.54 -14.54 -5.47
CA VAL A 175 -1.49 -13.62 -4.81
C VAL A 175 -1.33 -13.68 -3.31
N ARG A 176 -1.34 -14.88 -2.73
CA ARG A 176 -1.17 -15.13 -1.31
C ARG A 176 0.13 -14.52 -0.77
N ARG A 177 1.28 -14.82 -1.39
CA ARG A 177 2.58 -14.29 -0.97
C ARG A 177 2.63 -12.76 -1.00
N LEU A 178 2.11 -12.13 -2.06
CA LEU A 178 2.07 -10.67 -2.16
C LEU A 178 1.23 -10.04 -1.04
N LEU A 179 0.06 -10.59 -0.74
CA LEU A 179 -0.82 -10.08 0.30
C LEU A 179 -0.22 -10.27 1.70
N THR A 180 0.31 -11.46 1.99
CA THR A 180 0.96 -11.77 3.29
C THR A 180 2.19 -10.90 3.51
N GLU A 181 3.06 -10.74 2.50
CA GLU A 181 4.25 -9.89 2.58
C GLU A 181 3.90 -8.44 2.91
N ALA A 182 2.83 -7.90 2.30
CA ALA A 182 2.42 -6.52 2.53
C ALA A 182 2.11 -6.22 4.01
N VAL A 183 1.50 -7.17 4.71
CA VAL A 183 1.16 -7.04 6.13
C VAL A 183 2.34 -7.36 7.02
N ARG A 184 3.05 -8.46 6.76
CA ARG A 184 4.22 -8.89 7.54
C ARG A 184 5.34 -7.86 7.54
N ALA A 185 5.63 -7.28 6.36
CA ALA A 185 6.61 -6.21 6.23
C ALA A 185 6.10 -4.83 6.70
N GLY A 186 4.82 -4.73 7.08
CA GLY A 186 4.22 -3.52 7.60
C GLY A 186 3.98 -2.42 6.57
N TYR A 187 3.88 -2.77 5.29
CA TYR A 187 3.61 -1.79 4.23
C TYR A 187 2.20 -1.20 4.32
N CYS A 188 1.23 -2.00 4.73
CA CYS A 188 -0.18 -1.57 4.86
C CYS A 188 -0.94 -2.44 5.87
N GLU A 189 -2.13 -1.95 6.27
CA GLU A 189 -3.06 -2.68 7.12
C GLU A 189 -3.93 -3.64 6.30
N PRO A 190 -4.25 -4.85 6.82
CA PRO A 190 -5.12 -5.82 6.14
C PRO A 190 -6.44 -5.21 5.68
N ALA A 191 -7.08 -4.41 6.54
CA ALA A 191 -8.35 -3.76 6.23
C ALA A 191 -8.27 -2.79 5.05
N ALA A 192 -7.12 -2.12 4.84
CA ALA A 192 -6.91 -1.24 3.70
C ALA A 192 -6.84 -2.03 2.39
N VAL A 193 -6.14 -3.16 2.40
CA VAL A 193 -6.05 -4.09 1.26
C VAL A 193 -7.43 -4.64 0.91
N VAL A 194 -8.19 -5.13 1.91
CA VAL A 194 -9.53 -5.68 1.70
C VAL A 194 -10.48 -4.64 1.09
N ARG A 195 -10.41 -3.38 1.52
CA ARG A 195 -11.20 -2.29 0.93
C ARG A 195 -10.87 -2.07 -0.56
N GLU A 196 -9.60 -2.06 -0.93
CA GLU A 196 -9.18 -1.91 -2.34
C GLU A 196 -9.59 -3.12 -3.19
N LEU A 197 -9.43 -4.34 -2.67
CA LEU A 197 -9.87 -5.57 -3.36
C LEU A 197 -11.40 -5.58 -3.55
N SER A 198 -12.16 -5.12 -2.55
CA SER A 198 -13.61 -4.98 -2.63
C SER A 198 -14.02 -3.93 -3.66
N ALA A 199 -13.40 -2.74 -3.64
CA ALA A 199 -13.64 -1.68 -4.61
C ALA A 199 -13.33 -2.12 -6.05
N ALA A 200 -12.31 -2.97 -6.22
CA ALA A 200 -11.96 -3.59 -7.49
C ALA A 200 -12.83 -4.81 -7.87
N LYS A 201 -13.82 -5.19 -7.02
CA LYS A 201 -14.70 -6.36 -7.20
C LYS A 201 -13.95 -7.69 -7.34
N LEU A 202 -12.84 -7.84 -6.63
CA LEU A 202 -11.99 -9.03 -6.70
C LEU A 202 -12.35 -10.10 -5.66
N LEU A 203 -13.07 -9.74 -4.60
CA LEU A 203 -13.47 -10.67 -3.52
C LEU A 203 -14.43 -11.78 -3.97
N GLY A 204 -14.96 -11.74 -5.21
CA GLY A 204 -15.73 -12.85 -5.79
C GLY A 204 -14.88 -13.95 -6.43
N ARG A 205 -13.55 -13.81 -6.46
CA ARG A 205 -12.65 -14.82 -7.01
C ARG A 205 -12.18 -15.76 -5.90
N ALA A 206 -12.37 -17.09 -6.04
CA ALA A 206 -12.05 -18.07 -4.99
C ALA A 206 -10.61 -17.92 -4.47
N HIS A 207 -9.61 -17.86 -5.36
CA HIS A 207 -8.20 -17.71 -4.97
C HIS A 207 -7.86 -16.39 -4.26
N VAL A 208 -8.74 -15.38 -4.38
CA VAL A 208 -8.58 -14.11 -3.65
C VAL A 208 -9.22 -14.21 -2.27
N VAL A 209 -10.35 -14.92 -2.13
CA VAL A 209 -11.00 -15.16 -0.84
C VAL A 209 -10.04 -15.87 0.11
N ASP A 210 -9.48 -17.01 -0.32
CA ASP A 210 -8.52 -17.78 0.47
C ASP A 210 -7.30 -16.93 0.89
N ALA A 211 -6.78 -16.15 -0.05
CA ALA A 211 -5.64 -15.27 0.23
C ALA A 211 -5.97 -14.12 1.19
N VAL A 212 -7.22 -13.64 1.19
CA VAL A 212 -7.69 -12.61 2.13
C VAL A 212 -7.88 -13.19 3.53
N GLU A 213 -8.37 -14.43 3.66
CA GLU A 213 -8.47 -15.11 4.95
C GLU A 213 -7.09 -15.25 5.61
N GLU A 214 -6.09 -15.69 4.84
CA GLU A 214 -4.70 -15.76 5.34
C GLU A 214 -4.12 -14.38 5.66
N LEU A 215 -4.40 -13.36 4.83
CA LEU A 215 -4.00 -11.98 5.09
C LEU A 215 -4.53 -11.48 6.44
N LEU A 216 -5.80 -11.75 6.75
CA LEU A 216 -6.44 -11.33 7.99
C LEU A 216 -5.86 -12.08 9.20
N ALA A 217 -5.61 -13.39 9.05
CA ALA A 217 -4.98 -14.20 10.07
C ALA A 217 -3.55 -13.73 10.37
N GLU A 218 -2.74 -13.46 9.33
CA GLU A 218 -1.39 -12.92 9.47
C GLU A 218 -1.40 -11.54 10.15
N GLY A 219 -2.33 -10.67 9.76
CA GLY A 219 -2.47 -9.35 10.36
C GLY A 219 -2.81 -9.40 11.84
N ARG A 220 -3.61 -10.39 12.25
CA ARG A 220 -3.94 -10.63 13.65
C ARG A 220 -2.71 -11.14 14.42
N ALA A 221 -2.00 -12.14 13.90
CA ALA A 221 -0.80 -12.69 14.52
C ALA A 221 0.28 -11.61 14.74
N VAL A 222 0.55 -10.79 13.72
CA VAL A 222 1.51 -9.65 13.83
C VAL A 222 1.07 -8.65 14.90
N ALA A 223 -0.23 -8.40 15.04
CA ALA A 223 -0.72 -7.47 16.05
C ALA A 223 -0.66 -8.05 17.46
N GLU A 224 -0.93 -9.35 17.63
CA GLU A 224 -0.76 -10.08 18.89
C GLU A 224 0.71 -10.04 19.33
N ASP A 225 1.66 -10.38 18.45
CA ASP A 225 3.10 -10.32 18.76
C ASP A 225 3.52 -8.92 19.23
N ARG A 226 3.00 -7.86 18.62
CA ARG A 226 3.28 -6.48 19.02
C ARG A 226 2.64 -6.12 20.36
N LEU A 227 1.47 -6.68 20.69
CA LEU A 227 0.86 -6.51 21.99
C LEU A 227 1.70 -7.19 23.08
N TYR A 228 2.19 -8.41 22.84
CA TYR A 228 3.17 -9.08 23.72
C TYR A 228 4.43 -8.25 23.92
N GLU A 229 5.01 -7.73 22.83
CA GLU A 229 6.18 -6.86 22.89
C GLU A 229 5.89 -5.59 23.70
N MET A 230 4.74 -4.97 23.53
CA MET A 230 4.32 -3.78 24.27
C MET A 230 4.29 -4.04 25.79
N VAL A 231 3.63 -5.11 26.21
CA VAL A 231 3.52 -5.48 27.64
C VAL A 231 4.93 -5.66 28.24
N ARG A 232 5.78 -6.44 27.57
CA ARG A 232 7.13 -6.75 28.04
C ARG A 232 8.05 -5.53 28.05
N ARG A 233 8.07 -4.75 26.95
CA ARG A 233 8.98 -3.62 26.77
C ARG A 233 8.66 -2.45 27.67
N HIS A 234 7.39 -2.24 27.99
CA HIS A 234 6.94 -1.12 28.81
C HIS A 234 6.65 -1.52 30.27
N GLY A 235 6.98 -2.75 30.67
CA GLY A 235 6.87 -3.21 32.06
C GLY A 235 5.44 -3.21 32.59
N LEU A 236 4.46 -3.54 31.74
CA LEU A 236 3.09 -3.74 32.17
C LEU A 236 3.00 -5.10 32.91
N PRO A 237 2.11 -5.27 33.89
CA PRO A 237 1.85 -6.57 34.49
C PRO A 237 1.51 -7.62 33.45
N GLU A 238 1.87 -8.88 33.70
CA GLU A 238 1.52 -9.98 32.78
C GLU A 238 0.01 -10.24 32.78
N PRO A 239 -0.67 -10.15 31.64
CA PRO A 239 -2.10 -10.43 31.53
C PRO A 239 -2.37 -11.92 31.34
N LEU A 240 -3.63 -12.30 31.44
CA LEU A 240 -4.14 -13.53 30.83
C LEU A 240 -4.35 -13.29 29.34
N TRP A 241 -3.69 -14.10 28.53
CA TRP A 241 -3.69 -13.94 27.07
C TRP A 241 -4.78 -14.78 26.41
N ASN A 242 -5.42 -14.21 25.36
CA ASN A 242 -6.38 -14.91 24.49
C ASN A 242 -7.47 -15.65 25.29
N VAL A 243 -8.26 -14.91 26.04
CA VAL A 243 -9.28 -15.50 26.93
C VAL A 243 -10.69 -15.09 26.52
N ASP A 244 -11.64 -15.98 26.83
CA ASP A 244 -13.06 -15.68 26.79
C ASP A 244 -13.56 -15.24 28.16
N LEU A 245 -14.26 -14.12 28.22
CA LEU A 245 -14.91 -13.62 29.43
C LEU A 245 -16.36 -14.08 29.43
N CYS A 246 -16.75 -14.84 30.45
CA CYS A 246 -18.07 -15.45 30.54
C CYS A 246 -18.74 -15.14 31.90
N LEU A 247 -20.06 -15.22 31.95
CA LEU A 247 -20.82 -15.21 33.22
C LEU A 247 -20.75 -16.59 33.91
N PRO A 248 -20.81 -16.66 35.25
CA PRO A 248 -20.86 -17.94 35.97
C PRO A 248 -22.06 -18.78 35.53
N GLY A 249 -21.78 -19.93 34.90
CA GLY A 249 -22.81 -20.82 34.38
C GLY A 249 -23.64 -20.29 33.22
N GLY A 250 -23.20 -19.18 32.58
CA GLY A 250 -23.91 -18.44 31.54
C GLY A 250 -23.19 -18.30 30.23
N ALA A 251 -23.68 -17.36 29.39
CA ALA A 251 -23.15 -17.10 28.09
C ALA A 251 -21.76 -16.42 28.18
N CYS A 252 -20.88 -16.68 27.21
CA CYS A 252 -19.66 -15.93 27.03
C CYS A 252 -19.99 -14.51 26.52
N LEU A 253 -19.37 -13.52 27.14
CA LEU A 253 -19.57 -12.10 26.89
C LEU A 253 -18.72 -11.58 25.74
N GLY A 254 -17.58 -12.23 25.50
CA GLY A 254 -16.68 -11.89 24.42
C GLY A 254 -15.27 -12.43 24.61
N ALA A 255 -14.54 -12.48 23.53
CA ALA A 255 -13.12 -12.84 23.49
C ALA A 255 -12.26 -11.57 23.57
N VAL A 256 -11.20 -11.61 24.37
CA VAL A 256 -10.24 -10.51 24.53
C VAL A 256 -8.82 -11.03 24.35
N ASP A 257 -7.96 -10.17 23.83
CA ASP A 257 -6.57 -10.55 23.51
C ASP A 257 -5.65 -10.52 24.74
N ALA A 258 -5.93 -9.59 25.67
CA ALA A 258 -5.25 -9.56 26.97
C ALA A 258 -6.25 -9.13 28.05
N TYR A 259 -6.17 -9.75 29.25
CA TYR A 259 -7.03 -9.45 30.38
C TYR A 259 -6.24 -9.38 31.70
N TRP A 260 -6.42 -8.33 32.45
CA TRP A 260 -5.88 -8.14 33.80
C TRP A 260 -7.01 -8.27 34.81
N PRO A 261 -7.12 -9.43 35.49
CA PRO A 261 -8.23 -9.69 36.42
C PRO A 261 -8.29 -8.72 37.60
N GLU A 262 -7.13 -8.36 38.16
CA GLU A 262 -7.03 -7.47 39.32
C GLU A 262 -7.54 -6.05 39.02
N GLN A 263 -7.36 -5.58 37.79
CA GLN A 263 -7.79 -4.26 37.33
C GLN A 263 -9.11 -4.32 36.56
N ALA A 264 -9.68 -5.50 36.38
CA ALA A 264 -10.83 -5.74 35.49
C ALA A 264 -10.67 -5.02 34.13
N LEU A 265 -9.48 -5.10 33.55
CA LEU A 265 -9.10 -4.44 32.31
C LEU A 265 -8.90 -5.45 31.21
N ALA A 266 -9.57 -5.24 30.07
CA ALA A 266 -9.43 -6.04 28.86
C ALA A 266 -8.84 -5.18 27.74
N VAL A 267 -8.00 -5.81 26.90
CA VAL A 267 -7.52 -5.22 25.65
C VAL A 267 -7.99 -6.07 24.49
N GLU A 268 -8.58 -5.41 23.49
CA GLU A 268 -8.99 -5.99 22.21
C GLU A 268 -8.17 -5.40 21.06
N ILE A 269 -7.61 -6.27 20.23
CA ILE A 269 -7.00 -5.89 18.96
C ILE A 269 -8.10 -5.84 17.90
N GLY A 270 -8.38 -4.65 17.34
CA GLY A 270 -9.37 -4.53 16.29
C GLY A 270 -9.52 -3.14 15.69
N ALA A 271 -10.06 -3.09 14.47
CA ALA A 271 -10.51 -1.84 13.88
C ALA A 271 -11.84 -1.40 14.53
N PRO A 272 -12.14 -0.09 14.57
CA PRO A 272 -13.46 0.40 14.97
C PRO A 272 -14.46 0.11 13.84
N ALA A 273 -14.84 -1.15 13.67
CA ALA A 273 -15.90 -1.54 12.74
C ALA A 273 -17.18 -1.79 13.55
N PRO A 274 -18.33 -1.25 13.13
CA PRO A 274 -19.61 -1.66 13.69
C PRO A 274 -19.86 -3.12 13.27
N ARG A 275 -19.50 -4.07 14.12
CA ARG A 275 -20.07 -5.42 14.04
C ARG A 275 -21.44 -5.34 14.66
N GLU A 276 -22.45 -5.77 13.93
CA GLU A 276 -23.76 -6.10 14.52
C GLU A 276 -23.48 -7.13 15.63
N GLY A 277 -23.63 -6.74 16.91
CA GLY A 277 -23.31 -7.56 18.07
C GLY A 277 -22.16 -7.04 18.95
N GLY A 278 -21.04 -6.58 18.38
CA GLY A 278 -19.85 -6.21 19.14
C GLY A 278 -19.96 -4.95 20.01
N THR A 279 -20.98 -4.12 19.80
CA THR A 279 -21.27 -2.95 20.66
C THR A 279 -22.06 -3.38 21.89
N ALA A 280 -22.99 -4.32 21.75
CA ALA A 280 -23.79 -4.85 22.83
C ALA A 280 -22.95 -5.66 23.84
N ASP A 281 -21.98 -6.43 23.34
CA ASP A 281 -21.07 -7.22 24.17
C ASP A 281 -20.15 -6.32 25.00
N ARG A 282 -19.65 -5.25 24.42
CA ARG A 282 -18.82 -4.25 25.13
C ARG A 282 -19.59 -3.49 26.20
N GLU A 283 -20.78 -2.98 25.88
CA GLU A 283 -21.64 -2.29 26.85
C GLU A 283 -22.01 -3.23 28.02
N HIS A 284 -22.08 -4.53 27.74
CA HIS A 284 -22.31 -5.54 28.77
C HIS A 284 -21.09 -5.73 29.66
N LEU A 285 -19.88 -5.83 29.07
CA LEU A 285 -18.63 -5.91 29.83
C LEU A 285 -18.43 -4.64 30.69
N GLU A 286 -18.66 -3.45 30.14
CA GLU A 286 -18.55 -2.18 30.86
C GLU A 286 -19.57 -2.08 32.02
N ARG A 287 -20.81 -2.59 31.84
CA ARG A 287 -21.81 -2.65 32.92
C ARG A 287 -21.42 -3.62 34.05
N LEU A 288 -20.61 -4.64 33.74
CA LEU A 288 -20.06 -5.57 34.71
C LEU A 288 -18.77 -5.05 35.37
N GLY A 289 -18.36 -3.82 35.07
CA GLY A 289 -17.17 -3.18 35.63
C GLY A 289 -15.87 -3.51 34.90
N VAL A 290 -15.93 -4.23 33.77
CA VAL A 290 -14.73 -4.50 32.94
C VAL A 290 -14.47 -3.33 32.02
N THR A 291 -13.31 -2.72 32.14
CA THR A 291 -12.86 -1.68 31.21
C THR A 291 -12.27 -2.30 29.95
N VAL A 292 -12.79 -1.93 28.78
CA VAL A 292 -12.28 -2.46 27.50
C VAL A 292 -11.50 -1.39 26.75
N VAL A 293 -10.21 -1.64 26.52
CA VAL A 293 -9.32 -0.77 25.71
C VAL A 293 -9.14 -1.42 24.35
N ARG A 294 -9.51 -0.68 23.27
CA ARG A 294 -9.28 -1.14 21.89
C ARG A 294 -7.98 -0.56 21.36
N VAL A 295 -7.16 -1.45 20.81
CA VAL A 295 -5.90 -1.10 20.20
C VAL A 295 -5.91 -1.57 18.75
N THR A 296 -5.63 -0.66 17.80
CA THR A 296 -5.54 -1.06 16.39
C THR A 296 -4.14 -1.57 16.05
N PRO A 297 -3.99 -2.52 15.11
CA PRO A 297 -2.69 -3.00 14.65
C PRO A 297 -1.74 -1.86 14.23
N GLY A 298 -2.28 -0.84 13.54
CA GLY A 298 -1.50 0.34 13.14
C GLY A 298 -0.96 1.14 14.33
N ARG A 299 -1.75 1.33 15.39
CA ARG A 299 -1.27 2.02 16.60
C ARG A 299 -0.22 1.21 17.35
N LEU A 300 -0.35 -0.11 17.40
CA LEU A 300 0.69 -0.97 17.97
C LEU A 300 2.01 -0.87 17.18
N ARG A 301 1.94 -0.68 15.87
CA ARG A 301 3.10 -0.51 15.01
C ARG A 301 3.74 0.88 15.14
N GLU A 302 2.93 1.94 15.10
CA GLU A 302 3.41 3.31 14.92
C GLU A 302 3.58 4.08 16.23
N ALA A 303 2.84 3.69 17.27
CA ALA A 303 2.73 4.43 18.54
C ALA A 303 2.67 3.52 19.77
N MET A 304 3.45 2.42 19.78
CA MET A 304 3.44 1.41 20.84
C MET A 304 3.57 2.02 22.25
N ALA A 305 4.51 2.96 22.43
CA ALA A 305 4.72 3.63 23.73
C ALA A 305 3.48 4.42 24.18
N GLN A 306 2.78 5.07 23.25
CA GLN A 306 1.53 5.78 23.59
C GLN A 306 0.42 4.80 23.97
N GLN A 307 0.32 3.64 23.29
CA GLN A 307 -0.66 2.62 23.64
C GLN A 307 -0.36 2.04 25.04
N ALA A 308 0.89 1.81 25.38
CA ALA A 308 1.29 1.38 26.73
C ALA A 308 0.88 2.41 27.81
N VAL A 309 0.99 3.70 27.52
CA VAL A 309 0.51 4.76 28.42
C VAL A 309 -1.01 4.69 28.58
N VAL A 310 -1.77 4.50 27.49
CA VAL A 310 -3.23 4.35 27.52
C VAL A 310 -3.63 3.18 28.41
N VAL A 311 -3.01 2.01 28.23
CA VAL A 311 -3.28 0.82 29.04
C VAL A 311 -2.94 1.08 30.52
N ARG A 312 -1.79 1.68 30.82
CA ARG A 312 -1.38 2.02 32.19
C ARG A 312 -2.34 3.01 32.85
N THR A 313 -2.80 4.02 32.11
CA THR A 313 -3.79 4.97 32.62
C THR A 313 -5.11 4.29 32.91
N ALA A 314 -5.53 3.36 32.04
CA ALA A 314 -6.74 2.59 32.27
C ALA A 314 -6.61 1.67 33.48
N MET A 315 -5.45 1.05 33.74
CA MET A 315 -5.16 0.28 34.97
C MET A 315 -5.29 1.15 36.22
N ALA A 316 -4.62 2.31 36.24
CA ALA A 316 -4.68 3.21 37.38
C ALA A 316 -6.11 3.72 37.65
N ALA A 317 -6.89 3.98 36.60
CA ALA A 317 -8.28 4.41 36.75
C ALA A 317 -9.21 3.27 37.23
N ALA A 318 -8.79 2.02 37.08
CA ALA A 318 -9.54 0.84 37.53
C ALA A 318 -9.28 0.51 39.00
N GLU A 319 -8.11 0.90 39.56
CA GLU A 319 -7.77 0.70 40.98
C GLU A 319 -8.75 1.42 41.93
N ASP A 320 -9.34 2.52 41.49
CA ASP A 320 -10.29 3.31 42.26
C ASP A 320 -11.76 2.85 42.10
N ARG A 321 -12.01 1.75 41.38
CA ARG A 321 -13.38 1.23 41.12
C ARG A 321 -13.70 0.02 41.97
N GLU A 322 -15.00 -0.20 42.22
CA GLU A 322 -15.46 -1.44 42.80
C GLU A 322 -15.08 -2.66 41.92
N PRO A 323 -14.68 -3.80 42.51
CA PRO A 323 -14.33 -4.99 41.73
C PRO A 323 -15.43 -5.34 40.75
N ALA A 324 -15.02 -5.78 39.56
CA ALA A 324 -15.97 -6.27 38.56
C ALA A 324 -16.90 -7.37 39.12
N ALA A 325 -18.15 -7.33 38.72
CA ALA A 325 -19.06 -8.45 38.96
C ALA A 325 -18.39 -9.74 38.44
N TYR A 326 -18.72 -10.85 39.13
CA TYR A 326 -18.06 -12.13 38.92
C TYR A 326 -17.96 -12.49 37.41
N VAL A 327 -16.74 -12.47 36.89
CA VAL A 327 -16.46 -12.86 35.50
C VAL A 327 -15.61 -14.11 35.51
N VAL A 328 -16.06 -15.16 34.81
CA VAL A 328 -15.29 -16.39 34.60
C VAL A 328 -14.41 -16.24 33.40
N VAL A 329 -13.12 -16.55 33.54
CA VAL A 329 -12.12 -16.48 32.49
C VAL A 329 -11.86 -17.90 31.98
N LEU A 330 -12.08 -18.11 30.69
CA LEU A 330 -11.78 -19.39 30.05
C LEU A 330 -10.64 -19.20 29.04
N PRO A 331 -9.60 -20.06 29.07
CA PRO A 331 -8.55 -20.02 28.04
C PRO A 331 -9.14 -20.42 26.70
N ARG A 332 -8.67 -19.78 25.65
CA ARG A 332 -9.04 -20.03 24.26
C ARG A 332 -8.14 -21.03 23.56
#